data_1631aad30d73fe979e6faa780543dce6
#
_entry.id   1631aad30d73fe979e6faa780543dce6
#
_cell.length_a   1.000
_cell.length_b   1.000
_cell.length_c   1.000
_cell.angle_alpha   90.00
_cell.angle_beta   90.00
_cell.angle_gamma   90.00
#
_symmetry.space_group_name_H-M   'P 1'
#
loop_
_entity.id
_entity.type
_entity.pdbx_description
1 polymer ?
#
loop_
_entity_poly.entity_id
_entity_poly.type
_entity_poly.pdbx_seq_one_letter_code
_entity_poly.pdbx_strand_id
1 'polypeptide(L)'
;MTIVMLYQTTVKPDAADQMDEIREGFKVIYKKHGLNVIGHWKSIEHPNESFYIVQYESEDDYQQKTKTLHGDEQYLRLTSQLNEIRINFKSTKLTPK
;
A
#
# COMPACT_ATOMS: atom_id res chain seq x y z
N MET A 1 1.99 16.31 -13.90
CA MET A 1 0.63 16.03 -13.39
C MET A 1 0.73 15.10 -12.19
N THR A 2 0.17 15.50 -11.07
CA THR A 2 0.17 14.70 -9.86
C THR A 2 -0.67 13.43 -10.04
N ILE A 3 -0.12 12.31 -9.60
CA ILE A 3 -0.82 11.03 -9.60
C ILE A 3 -1.05 10.62 -8.14
N VAL A 4 -2.26 10.19 -7.83
CA VAL A 4 -2.61 9.69 -6.50
C VAL A 4 -3.13 8.27 -6.66
N MET A 5 -2.54 7.33 -5.91
CA MET A 5 -2.99 5.95 -5.91
C MET A 5 -3.75 5.66 -4.62
N LEU A 6 -4.98 5.22 -4.76
CA LEU A 6 -5.78 4.72 -3.63
C LEU A 6 -5.70 3.20 -3.64
N TYR A 7 -5.18 2.63 -2.57
CA TYR A 7 -5.09 1.17 -2.42
C TYR A 7 -6.06 0.70 -1.34
N GLN A 8 -6.84 -0.31 -1.68
CA GLN A 8 -7.81 -0.92 -0.78
C GLN A 8 -7.49 -2.40 -0.68
N THR A 9 -7.18 -2.87 0.52
CA THR A 9 -6.80 -4.26 0.80
C THR A 9 -7.77 -4.85 1.81
N THR A 10 -8.31 -6.03 1.49
CA THR A 10 -9.14 -6.79 2.42
C THR A 10 -8.43 -8.11 2.70
N VAL A 11 -8.25 -8.42 3.98
CA VAL A 11 -7.65 -9.69 4.41
C VAL A 11 -8.70 -10.55 5.10
N LYS A 12 -8.32 -11.79 5.41
CA LYS A 12 -9.22 -12.68 6.17
C LYS A 12 -9.61 -12.01 7.48
N PRO A 13 -10.85 -12.17 7.96
CA PRO A 13 -11.31 -11.47 9.17
C PRO A 13 -10.45 -11.73 10.41
N ASP A 14 -9.88 -12.92 10.54
CA ASP A 14 -9.02 -13.28 11.67
C ASP A 14 -7.56 -12.84 11.48
N ALA A 15 -7.24 -12.20 10.38
CA ALA A 15 -5.88 -11.77 10.05
C ALA A 15 -5.68 -10.25 10.16
N ALA A 16 -6.61 -9.53 10.76
CA ALA A 16 -6.51 -8.06 10.87
C ALA A 16 -5.25 -7.61 11.60
N ASP A 17 -4.87 -8.31 12.67
CA ASP A 17 -3.66 -7.98 13.43
C ASP A 17 -2.39 -8.23 12.62
N GLN A 18 -2.35 -9.33 11.85
CA GLN A 18 -1.24 -9.62 10.95
C GLN A 18 -1.11 -8.52 9.89
N MET A 19 -2.24 -8.06 9.36
CA MET A 19 -2.23 -6.97 8.39
C MET A 19 -1.61 -5.70 8.97
N ASP A 20 -1.95 -5.37 10.23
CA ASP A 20 -1.40 -4.19 10.90
C ASP A 20 0.11 -4.28 11.02
N GLU A 21 0.65 -5.46 11.40
CA GLU A 21 2.10 -5.67 11.47
C GLU A 21 2.78 -5.53 10.11
N ILE A 22 2.18 -6.12 9.06
CA ILE A 22 2.70 -6.03 7.70
C ILE A 22 2.71 -4.57 7.23
N ARG A 23 1.67 -3.80 7.56
CA ARG A 23 1.58 -2.38 7.21
C ARG A 23 2.69 -1.55 7.86
N GLU A 24 3.05 -1.86 9.10
CA GLU A 24 4.17 -1.18 9.75
C GLU A 24 5.48 -1.41 8.97
N GLY A 25 5.70 -2.62 8.48
CA GLY A 25 6.83 -2.94 7.63
C GLY A 25 6.82 -2.15 6.31
N PHE A 26 5.67 -2.05 5.67
CA PHE A 26 5.52 -1.27 4.44
C PHE A 26 5.82 0.22 4.67
N LYS A 27 5.40 0.77 5.79
CA LYS A 27 5.68 2.19 6.12
C LYS A 27 7.18 2.47 6.12
N VAL A 28 7.97 1.57 6.71
CA VAL A 28 9.43 1.70 6.75
C VAL A 28 10.01 1.68 5.33
N ILE A 29 9.56 0.75 4.50
CA ILE A 29 10.04 0.60 3.13
C ILE A 29 9.64 1.81 2.29
N TYR A 30 8.42 2.28 2.38
CA TYR A 30 7.95 3.44 1.64
C TYR A 30 8.75 4.69 2.00
N LYS A 31 9.03 4.89 3.28
CA LYS A 31 9.84 6.01 3.74
C LYS A 31 11.27 5.92 3.18
N LYS A 32 11.84 4.72 3.17
CA LYS A 32 13.18 4.47 2.64
C LYS A 32 13.28 4.86 1.17
N HIS A 33 12.24 4.59 0.39
CA HIS A 33 12.21 4.87 -1.05
C HIS A 33 11.58 6.22 -1.40
N GLY A 34 11.28 7.04 -0.40
CA GLY A 34 10.78 8.40 -0.63
C GLY A 34 9.35 8.46 -1.15
N LEU A 35 8.52 7.44 -0.89
CA LEU A 35 7.11 7.51 -1.25
C LEU A 35 6.35 8.42 -0.28
N ASN A 36 5.48 9.25 -0.84
CA ASN A 36 4.66 10.16 -0.06
C ASN A 36 3.30 9.52 0.24
N VAL A 37 3.20 8.86 1.40
CA VAL A 37 1.94 8.29 1.88
C VAL A 37 1.16 9.39 2.59
N ILE A 38 0.08 9.86 2.00
CA ILE A 38 -0.69 10.97 2.55
C ILE A 38 -1.82 10.53 3.47
N GLY A 39 -2.07 9.24 3.55
CA GLY A 39 -3.06 8.71 4.51
C GLY A 39 -3.06 7.20 4.54
N HIS A 40 -3.34 6.66 5.72
CA HIS A 40 -3.49 5.23 5.94
C HIS A 40 -4.61 5.04 6.97
N TRP A 41 -5.66 4.33 6.58
CA TRP A 41 -6.87 4.18 7.38
C TRP A 41 -7.33 2.72 7.42
N LYS A 42 -8.01 2.37 8.50
CA LYS A 42 -8.68 1.08 8.66
C LYS A 42 -10.18 1.34 8.76
N SER A 43 -10.98 0.49 8.12
CA SER A 43 -12.43 0.59 8.24
C SER A 43 -12.86 0.34 9.70
N ILE A 44 -13.75 1.18 10.21
CA ILE A 44 -14.31 1.00 11.56
C ILE A 44 -15.25 -0.21 11.56
N GLU A 45 -16.02 -0.36 10.51
CA GLU A 45 -17.01 -1.45 10.41
C GLU A 45 -16.38 -2.80 10.09
N HIS A 46 -15.28 -2.78 9.30
CA HIS A 46 -14.60 -3.99 8.86
C HIS A 46 -13.09 -3.86 9.12
N PRO A 47 -12.62 -4.17 10.34
CA PRO A 47 -11.21 -3.99 10.70
C PRO A 47 -10.21 -4.77 9.84
N ASN A 48 -10.68 -5.75 9.07
CA ASN A 48 -9.85 -6.50 8.12
C ASN A 48 -9.69 -5.79 6.77
N GLU A 49 -10.20 -4.58 6.64
CA GLU A 49 -10.12 -3.78 5.42
C GLU A 49 -9.33 -2.51 5.68
N SER A 50 -8.29 -2.26 4.89
CA SER A 50 -7.46 -1.08 5.04
C SER A 50 -7.35 -0.31 3.74
N PHE A 51 -7.14 1.00 3.91
CA PHE A 51 -7.01 1.95 2.80
C PHE A 51 -5.75 2.76 3.00
N TYR A 52 -4.99 3.00 1.94
CA TYR A 52 -3.95 4.00 2.00
C TYR A 52 -3.79 4.70 0.67
N ILE A 53 -3.29 5.94 0.75
CA ILE A 53 -3.18 6.82 -0.40
C ILE A 53 -1.73 7.26 -0.52
N VAL A 54 -1.17 7.06 -1.72
CA VAL A 54 0.21 7.47 -2.04
C VAL A 54 0.15 8.51 -3.15
N GLN A 55 0.84 9.64 -2.94
CA GLN A 55 0.92 10.71 -3.92
C GLN A 55 2.27 10.65 -4.64
N TYR A 56 2.23 10.78 -5.97
CA TYR A 56 3.41 10.84 -6.82
C TYR A 56 3.40 12.15 -7.60
N GLU A 57 4.58 12.69 -7.89
CA GLU A 57 4.70 13.96 -8.59
C GLU A 57 4.24 13.90 -10.05
N SER A 58 4.38 12.72 -10.68
CA SER A 58 4.08 12.52 -12.09
C SER A 58 3.91 11.04 -12.38
N GLU A 59 3.48 10.72 -13.60
CA GLU A 59 3.42 9.34 -14.08
C GLU A 59 4.82 8.71 -14.09
N ASP A 60 5.84 9.45 -14.50
CA ASP A 60 7.22 8.96 -14.50
C ASP A 60 7.70 8.65 -13.10
N ASP A 61 7.39 9.53 -12.14
CA ASP A 61 7.73 9.32 -10.73
C ASP A 61 7.07 8.05 -10.19
N TYR A 62 5.79 7.85 -10.51
CA TYR A 62 5.05 6.65 -10.16
C TYR A 62 5.71 5.40 -10.73
N GLN A 63 6.05 5.41 -12.01
CA GLN A 63 6.69 4.27 -12.69
C GLN A 63 8.04 3.92 -12.06
N GLN A 64 8.87 4.93 -11.82
CA GLN A 64 10.21 4.73 -11.26
C GLN A 64 10.17 4.20 -9.84
N LYS A 65 9.34 4.80 -8.97
CA LYS A 65 9.23 4.38 -7.58
C LYS A 65 8.64 2.98 -7.45
N THR A 66 7.64 2.67 -8.27
CA THR A 66 7.05 1.33 -8.30
C THR A 66 8.06 0.29 -8.72
N LYS A 67 8.85 0.60 -9.74
CA LYS A 67 9.92 -0.30 -10.22
C LYS A 67 10.96 -0.53 -9.12
N THR A 68 11.36 0.53 -8.41
CA THR A 68 12.33 0.43 -7.32
C THR A 68 11.80 -0.45 -6.19
N LEU A 69 10.51 -0.31 -5.83
CA LEU A 69 9.89 -1.15 -4.82
C LEU A 69 9.94 -2.62 -5.23
N HIS A 70 9.63 -2.93 -6.48
CA HIS A 70 9.64 -4.32 -6.97
C HIS A 70 11.03 -4.93 -6.98
N GLY A 71 12.10 -4.13 -6.85
CA GLY A 71 13.46 -4.61 -6.68
C GLY A 71 13.90 -4.73 -5.22
N ASP A 72 13.06 -4.36 -4.28
CA ASP A 72 13.39 -4.40 -2.84
C ASP A 72 12.95 -5.74 -2.25
N GLU A 73 13.91 -6.51 -1.71
CA GLU A 73 13.64 -7.83 -1.16
C GLU A 73 12.68 -7.80 0.02
N GLN A 74 12.77 -6.77 0.87
CA GLN A 74 11.86 -6.62 2.00
C GLN A 74 10.43 -6.36 1.53
N TYR A 75 10.27 -5.54 0.50
CA TYR A 75 8.98 -5.27 -0.11
C TYR A 75 8.36 -6.57 -0.66
N LEU A 76 9.17 -7.36 -1.38
CA LEU A 76 8.69 -8.63 -1.95
C LEU A 76 8.31 -9.63 -0.85
N ARG A 77 9.08 -9.67 0.24
CA ARG A 77 8.79 -10.55 1.37
C ARG A 77 7.48 -10.16 2.05
N LEU A 78 7.28 -8.87 2.32
CA LEU A 78 6.04 -8.38 2.94
C LEU A 78 4.84 -8.58 2.03
N THR A 79 5.01 -8.37 0.72
CA THR A 79 3.96 -8.61 -0.27
C THR A 79 3.56 -10.09 -0.28
N SER A 80 4.54 -10.99 -0.20
CA SER A 80 4.28 -12.42 -0.13
C SER A 80 3.49 -12.78 1.13
N GLN A 81 3.87 -12.22 2.28
CA GLN A 81 3.14 -12.43 3.54
C GLN A 81 1.70 -11.91 3.44
N LEU A 82 1.52 -10.73 2.84
CA LEU A 82 0.19 -10.14 2.66
C LEU A 82 -0.66 -11.01 1.75
N ASN A 83 -0.09 -11.56 0.68
CA ASN A 83 -0.80 -12.41 -0.27
C ASN A 83 -1.36 -13.68 0.40
N GLU A 84 -0.75 -14.17 1.45
CA GLU A 84 -1.24 -15.35 2.18
C GLU A 84 -2.53 -15.07 2.94
N ILE A 85 -2.77 -13.82 3.35
CA ILE A 85 -3.94 -13.44 4.13
C ILE A 85 -4.93 -12.58 3.36
N ARG A 86 -4.54 -12.08 2.20
CA ARG A 86 -5.36 -11.15 1.41
C ARG A 86 -6.42 -11.91 0.64
N ILE A 87 -7.68 -11.46 0.72
CA ILE A 87 -8.81 -12.01 -0.02
C ILE A 87 -9.29 -11.09 -1.14
N ASN A 88 -8.94 -9.79 -1.07
CA ASN A 88 -9.29 -8.84 -2.12
C ASN A 88 -8.32 -7.67 -2.13
N PHE A 89 -8.09 -7.14 -3.31
CA PHE A 89 -7.22 -5.97 -3.49
C PHE A 89 -7.76 -5.13 -4.65
N LYS A 90 -7.83 -3.82 -4.41
CA LYS A 90 -8.25 -2.89 -5.45
C LYS A 90 -7.33 -1.67 -5.41
N SER A 91 -6.88 -1.23 -6.59
CA SER A 91 -6.14 0.02 -6.71
C SER A 91 -6.89 0.95 -7.67
N THR A 92 -6.89 2.24 -7.35
CA THR A 92 -7.52 3.26 -8.18
C THR A 92 -6.51 4.38 -8.39
N LYS A 93 -6.25 4.69 -9.66
CA LYS A 93 -5.35 5.78 -10.04
C LYS A 93 -6.18 7.04 -10.22
N LEU A 94 -5.79 8.09 -9.52
CA LEU A 94 -6.53 9.35 -9.47
C LEU A 94 -5.61 10.50 -9.85
N THR A 95 -6.22 11.60 -10.28
CA THR A 95 -5.50 12.85 -10.48
C THR A 95 -6.30 13.97 -9.81
N PRO A 96 -5.64 14.98 -9.22
CA PRO A 96 -6.34 16.12 -8.64
C PRO A 96 -7.16 16.82 -9.71
N LYS A 97 -8.30 17.31 -9.29
CA LYS A 97 -9.26 17.93 -10.17
C LYS A 97 -9.01 19.43 -10.28
#